data_d8c2715dc569ee886d23c52732190af8
#
_entry.id   d8c2715dc569ee886d23c52732190af8
#
_cell.length_a   1.000
_cell.length_b   1.000
_cell.length_c   1.000
_cell.angle_alpha   90.00
_cell.angle_beta   90.00
_cell.angle_gamma   90.00
#
_symmetry.space_group_name_H-M   'P 1'
#
loop_
_entity.id
_entity.type
_entity.pdbx_description
1 polymer ?
#
loop_
_entity_poly.entity_id
_entity_poly.type
_entity_poly.pdbx_seq_one_letter_code
_entity_poly.pdbx_strand_id
1 'polypeptide(L)'
;LWLSGGERRRLEIARTLATNPKYLLLDEPLTGIDPVSIEEIKIIIKKLKQRNIGILITDHNVRETLKIVDKVYIVNEGAIFYEGDPISAVKDEKIKKFYLGSNFQL
;
A
#
# COMPACT_ATOMS: atom_id res chain seq x y z
N LEU A 1 -6.66 -0.66 27.44
CA LEU A 1 -6.24 0.45 26.58
C LEU A 1 -6.87 0.28 25.20
N TRP A 2 -7.67 1.25 24.82
CA TRP A 2 -8.34 1.25 23.55
C TRP A 2 -7.53 2.07 22.55
N LEU A 3 -6.98 1.39 21.52
CA LEU A 3 -6.28 2.06 20.45
C LEU A 3 -7.19 2.16 19.23
N SER A 4 -7.10 3.26 18.46
CA SER A 4 -7.73 3.36 17.17
C SER A 4 -7.09 2.35 16.19
N GLY A 5 -7.75 2.07 15.07
CA GLY A 5 -7.19 1.19 14.04
C GLY A 5 -5.85 1.71 13.53
N GLY A 6 -5.73 3.03 13.35
CA GLY A 6 -4.48 3.64 12.91
C GLY A 6 -3.37 3.56 13.95
N GLU A 7 -3.70 3.79 15.22
CA GLU A 7 -2.72 3.68 16.30
C GLU A 7 -2.21 2.24 16.45
N ARG A 8 -3.11 1.27 16.37
CA ARG A 8 -2.74 -0.14 16.39
C ARG A 8 -1.81 -0.48 15.24
N ARG A 9 -2.12 0.01 14.05
CA ARG A 9 -1.33 -0.25 12.85
C ARG A 9 0.08 0.33 12.99
N ARG A 10 0.20 1.56 13.49
CA ARG A 10 1.50 2.19 13.74
C ARG A 10 2.31 1.40 14.76
N LEU A 11 1.67 0.91 15.82
CA LEU A 11 2.34 0.11 16.83
C LEU A 11 2.87 -1.21 16.26
N GLU A 12 2.08 -1.88 15.42
CA GLU A 12 2.49 -3.12 14.76
C GLU A 12 3.73 -2.88 13.89
N ILE A 13 3.76 -1.80 13.13
CA ILE A 13 4.92 -1.43 12.30
C ILE A 13 6.13 -1.16 13.18
N ALA A 14 5.98 -0.38 14.24
CA ALA A 14 7.06 -0.06 15.17
C ALA A 14 7.67 -1.31 15.81
N ARG A 15 6.83 -2.27 16.20
CA ARG A 15 7.29 -3.53 16.78
C ARG A 15 8.10 -4.35 15.78
N THR A 16 7.64 -4.38 14.53
CA THR A 16 8.36 -5.09 13.46
C THR A 16 9.71 -4.45 13.21
N LEU A 17 9.79 -3.12 13.25
CA LEU A 17 11.04 -2.39 13.06
C LEU A 17 12.08 -2.65 14.15
N ALA A 18 11.64 -3.04 15.35
CA ALA A 18 12.56 -3.39 16.43
C ALA A 18 13.48 -4.57 16.07
N THR A 19 13.09 -5.39 15.09
CA THR A 19 13.92 -6.49 14.59
C THR A 19 14.98 -6.06 13.59
N ASN A 20 15.02 -4.76 13.24
CA ASN A 20 15.94 -4.18 12.25
C ASN A 20 15.89 -4.91 10.88
N PRO A 21 14.71 -4.97 10.25
CA PRO A 21 14.51 -5.75 9.03
C PRO A 21 15.10 -5.05 7.79
N LYS A 22 15.48 -5.85 6.79
CA LYS A 22 15.82 -5.36 5.45
C LYS A 22 14.59 -5.28 4.56
N TYR A 23 13.61 -6.11 4.83
CA TYR A 23 12.34 -6.19 4.09
C TYR A 23 11.18 -6.20 5.06
N LEU A 24 10.10 -5.57 4.67
CA LEU A 24 8.89 -5.46 5.48
C LEU A 24 7.69 -5.85 4.63
N LEU A 25 6.86 -6.75 5.15
CA LEU A 25 5.61 -7.13 4.51
C LEU A 25 4.46 -6.52 5.29
N LEU A 26 3.64 -5.71 4.59
CA LEU A 26 2.48 -5.05 5.19
C LEU A 26 1.23 -5.56 4.51
N ASP A 27 0.40 -6.26 5.28
CA ASP A 27 -0.86 -6.80 4.77
C ASP A 27 -1.99 -5.84 5.13
N GLU A 28 -2.56 -5.22 4.09
CA GLU A 28 -3.67 -4.28 4.18
C GLU A 28 -3.43 -3.14 5.18
N PRO A 29 -2.28 -2.43 5.10
CA PRO A 29 -1.96 -1.41 6.09
C PRO A 29 -2.89 -0.20 6.07
N LEU A 30 -3.59 0.05 4.97
CA LEU A 30 -4.49 1.20 4.82
C LEU A 30 -5.97 0.82 4.93
N THR A 31 -6.28 -0.46 5.06
CA THR A 31 -7.66 -0.93 5.13
C THR A 31 -8.23 -0.76 6.52
N GLY A 32 -9.46 -0.25 6.59
CA GLY A 32 -10.21 -0.16 7.85
C GLY A 32 -9.74 0.94 8.81
N ILE A 33 -9.00 1.92 8.33
CA ILE A 33 -8.56 3.05 9.15
C ILE A 33 -9.07 4.38 8.58
N ASP A 34 -9.13 5.41 9.41
CA ASP A 34 -9.64 6.72 9.03
C ASP A 34 -8.66 7.48 8.12
N PRO A 35 -9.12 8.51 7.37
CA PRO A 35 -8.27 9.25 6.44
C PRO A 35 -7.02 9.87 7.06
N VAL A 36 -7.12 10.39 8.28
CA VAL A 36 -5.96 11.00 8.97
C VAL A 36 -4.92 9.93 9.26
N SER A 37 -5.34 8.77 9.74
CA SER A 37 -4.46 7.65 10.02
C SER A 37 -3.82 7.08 8.75
N ILE A 38 -4.55 7.06 7.63
CA ILE A 38 -4.01 6.68 6.33
C ILE A 38 -2.82 7.57 5.98
N GLU A 39 -2.96 8.89 6.12
CA GLU A 39 -1.87 9.82 5.81
C GLU A 39 -0.65 9.58 6.73
N GLU A 40 -0.88 9.32 8.00
CA GLU A 40 0.20 9.03 8.93
C GLU A 40 0.95 7.74 8.57
N ILE A 41 0.23 6.69 8.19
CA ILE A 41 0.83 5.42 7.76
C ILE A 41 1.63 5.63 6.47
N LYS A 42 1.10 6.39 5.52
CA LYS A 42 1.81 6.71 4.27
C LYS A 42 3.13 7.42 4.54
N ILE A 43 3.15 8.35 5.48
CA ILE A 43 4.38 9.05 5.89
C ILE A 43 5.39 8.07 6.47
N ILE A 44 4.96 7.15 7.32
CA ILE A 44 5.82 6.13 7.91
C ILE A 44 6.43 5.25 6.81
N ILE A 45 5.62 4.76 5.90
CA ILE A 45 6.07 3.92 4.78
C ILE A 45 7.13 4.65 3.96
N LYS A 46 6.90 5.92 3.65
CA LYS A 46 7.86 6.74 2.90
C LYS A 46 9.19 6.88 3.63
N LYS A 47 9.15 7.10 4.94
CA LYS A 47 10.38 7.19 5.76
C LYS A 47 11.15 5.87 5.77
N LEU A 48 10.45 4.76 5.86
CA LEU A 48 11.07 3.43 5.84
C LEU A 48 11.76 3.16 4.50
N LYS A 49 11.11 3.54 3.42
CA LYS A 49 11.69 3.44 2.08
C LYS A 49 12.97 4.26 1.97
N GLN A 50 13.00 5.46 2.55
CA GLN A 50 14.20 6.30 2.57
C GLN A 50 15.34 5.68 3.37
N ARG A 51 15.05 4.74 4.26
CA ARG A 51 16.05 3.98 5.02
C ARG A 51 16.49 2.71 4.30
N ASN A 52 16.15 2.59 3.02
CA ASN A 52 16.48 1.44 2.17
C ASN A 52 15.87 0.12 2.63
N ILE A 53 14.70 0.18 3.25
CA ILE A 53 13.91 -1.01 3.57
C ILE A 53 13.03 -1.34 2.37
N GLY A 54 13.11 -2.57 1.87
CA GLY A 54 12.21 -3.05 0.82
C GLY A 54 10.83 -3.32 1.42
N ILE A 55 9.76 -2.80 0.81
CA ILE A 55 8.42 -2.91 1.37
C ILE A 55 7.48 -3.56 0.35
N LEU A 56 6.84 -4.64 0.75
CA LEU A 56 5.77 -5.28 -0.02
C LEU A 56 4.45 -4.98 0.68
N ILE A 57 3.53 -4.38 -0.07
CA ILE A 57 2.22 -4.00 0.45
C ILE A 57 1.13 -4.74 -0.31
N THR A 58 0.18 -5.35 0.41
CA THR A 58 -1.07 -5.81 -0.15
C THR A 58 -2.18 -4.93 0.40
N ASP A 59 -3.06 -4.40 -0.47
CA ASP A 59 -4.16 -3.57 -0.01
C ASP A 59 -5.27 -3.48 -1.05
N HIS A 60 -6.51 -3.31 -0.58
CA HIS A 60 -7.66 -3.05 -1.42
C HIS A 60 -7.89 -1.56 -1.66
N ASN A 61 -7.23 -0.70 -0.88
CA ASN A 61 -7.30 0.75 -1.06
C ASN A 61 -6.38 1.16 -2.20
N VAL A 62 -6.82 0.89 -3.42
CA VAL A 62 -6.02 1.03 -4.63
C VAL A 62 -5.54 2.46 -4.82
N ARG A 63 -6.44 3.45 -4.64
CA ARG A 63 -6.11 4.85 -4.86
C ARG A 63 -4.94 5.29 -3.98
N GLU A 64 -5.01 5.01 -2.69
CA GLU A 64 -3.97 5.45 -1.76
C GLU A 64 -2.68 4.64 -1.92
N THR A 65 -2.81 3.35 -2.20
CA THR A 65 -1.65 2.47 -2.40
C THR A 65 -0.85 2.87 -3.64
N LEU A 66 -1.52 3.18 -4.74
CA LEU A 66 -0.85 3.57 -5.98
C LEU A 66 -0.05 4.87 -5.83
N LYS A 67 -0.40 5.73 -4.88
CA LYS A 67 0.34 6.98 -4.62
C LYS A 67 1.69 6.77 -3.96
N ILE A 68 1.92 5.63 -3.33
CA ILE A 68 3.10 5.41 -2.49
C ILE A 68 4.02 4.29 -2.95
N VAL A 69 3.64 3.55 -3.97
CA VAL A 69 4.44 2.41 -4.46
C VAL A 69 5.24 2.76 -5.70
N ASP A 70 6.35 2.06 -5.88
CA ASP A 70 7.21 2.20 -7.06
C ASP A 70 6.83 1.21 -8.14
N LYS A 71 6.28 0.05 -7.74
CA LYS A 71 5.92 -1.03 -8.64
C LYS A 71 4.63 -1.68 -8.19
N VAL A 72 3.81 -2.06 -9.15
CA VAL A 72 2.49 -2.66 -8.93
C VAL A 72 2.42 -4.03 -9.56
N TYR A 73 1.89 -4.98 -8.80
CA TYR A 73 1.46 -6.27 -9.31
C TYR A 73 -0.03 -6.39 -9.07
N ILE A 74 -0.79 -6.65 -10.12
CA ILE A 74 -2.22 -6.95 -9.97
C ILE A 74 -2.39 -8.45 -10.13
N VAL A 75 -2.91 -9.08 -9.08
CA VAL A 75 -3.11 -10.53 -9.03
C VAL A 75 -4.58 -10.83 -9.21
N ASN A 76 -4.90 -11.75 -10.10
CA ASN A 76 -6.26 -12.19 -10.36
C ASN A 76 -6.27 -13.69 -10.63
N GLU A 77 -7.15 -14.41 -9.94
CA GLU A 77 -7.31 -15.85 -10.11
C GLU A 77 -5.99 -16.62 -10.04
N GLY A 78 -5.15 -16.26 -9.08
CA GLY A 78 -3.87 -16.94 -8.85
C GLY A 78 -2.77 -16.59 -9.83
N ALA A 79 -2.96 -15.60 -10.70
CA ALA A 79 -1.97 -15.21 -11.69
C ALA A 79 -1.74 -13.70 -11.67
N ILE A 80 -0.56 -13.29 -12.11
CA ILE A 80 -0.23 -11.87 -12.26
C ILE A 80 -0.88 -11.36 -13.54
N PHE A 81 -1.83 -10.46 -13.39
CA PHE A 81 -2.56 -9.82 -14.49
C PHE A 81 -1.80 -8.63 -15.06
N TYR A 82 -1.09 -7.90 -14.19
CA TYR A 82 -0.32 -6.72 -14.58
C TYR A 82 0.93 -6.61 -13.71
N GLU A 83 2.02 -6.15 -14.30
CA GLU A 83 3.25 -5.83 -13.61
C GLU A 83 3.83 -4.57 -14.24
N GLY A 84 4.09 -3.55 -13.42
CA GLY A 84 4.66 -2.30 -13.91
C GLY A 84 4.57 -1.17 -12.91
N ASP A 85 4.81 0.06 -13.38
CA ASP A 85 4.73 1.24 -12.54
C ASP A 85 3.27 1.68 -12.33
N PRO A 86 2.99 2.43 -11.26
CA PRO A 86 1.62 2.83 -10.94
C PRO A 86 1.00 3.79 -11.97
N ILE A 87 1.79 4.65 -12.60
CA ILE A 87 1.28 5.60 -13.60
C ILE A 87 0.78 4.86 -14.83
N SER A 88 1.55 3.89 -15.32
CA SER A 88 1.15 3.07 -16.46
C SER A 88 -0.05 2.19 -16.13
N ALA A 89 -0.14 1.71 -14.89
CA ALA A 89 -1.29 0.93 -14.43
C ALA A 89 -2.58 1.73 -14.55
N VAL A 90 -2.57 2.99 -14.12
CA VAL A 90 -3.75 3.86 -14.16
C VAL A 90 -4.18 4.16 -15.60
N LYS A 91 -3.25 4.19 -16.54
CA LYS A 91 -3.54 4.47 -17.94
C LYS A 91 -3.99 3.24 -18.74
N ASP A 92 -3.80 2.05 -18.20
CA ASP A 92 -4.17 0.81 -18.88
C ASP A 92 -5.69 0.65 -18.91
N GLU A 93 -6.27 0.52 -20.10
CA GLU A 93 -7.72 0.44 -20.27
C GLU A 93 -8.33 -0.80 -19.61
N LYS A 94 -7.64 -1.93 -19.64
CA LYS A 94 -8.14 -3.16 -19.02
C LYS A 94 -8.15 -3.03 -17.50
N ILE A 95 -7.12 -2.41 -16.94
CA ILE A 95 -7.02 -2.18 -15.50
C ILE A 95 -8.11 -1.20 -15.05
N LYS A 96 -8.30 -0.10 -15.78
CA LYS A 96 -9.38 0.83 -15.50
C LYS A 96 -10.74 0.14 -15.51
N LYS A 97 -11.00 -0.64 -16.56
CA LYS A 97 -12.28 -1.30 -16.76
C LYS A 97 -12.58 -2.32 -15.67
N PHE A 98 -11.62 -3.15 -15.29
CA PHE A 98 -11.85 -4.30 -14.42
C PHE A 98 -11.51 -4.07 -12.95
N TYR A 99 -10.67 -3.11 -12.62
CA TYR A 99 -10.18 -2.93 -11.25
C TYR A 99 -10.34 -1.52 -10.68
N LEU A 100 -10.27 -0.48 -11.51
CA LEU A 100 -10.25 0.89 -11.02
C LEU A 100 -11.55 1.64 -11.30
N GLY A 101 -12.28 1.27 -12.33
CA GLY A 101 -13.42 2.05 -12.82
C GLY A 101 -12.98 3.09 -13.85
N SER A 102 -13.90 3.39 -14.79
CA SER A 102 -13.60 4.23 -15.97
C SER A 102 -13.15 5.64 -15.63
N ASN A 103 -13.57 6.17 -14.47
CA ASN A 103 -13.30 7.55 -14.06
C ASN A 103 -12.22 7.63 -12.99
N PHE A 104 -11.44 6.59 -12.81
CA PHE A 104 -10.38 6.58 -11.80
C PHE A 104 -9.27 7.56 -12.14
N GLN A 105 -8.86 8.36 -11.15
CA GLN A 105 -7.73 9.28 -11.23
C GLN A 105 -6.95 9.23 -9.93
N LEU A 106 -5.65 9.33 -10.01
CA LEU A 106 -4.78 9.45 -8.84
C LEU A 106 -4.85 10.84 -8.23
#